data_b78f03435cb583f408285509f7c54509
#
_entry.id   b78f03435cb583f408285509f7c54509
#
_cell.length_a   1.000
_cell.length_b   1.000
_cell.length_c   1.000
_cell.angle_alpha   90.00
_cell.angle_beta   90.00
_cell.angle_gamma   90.00
#
_symmetry.space_group_name_H-M   'P 1'
#
loop_
_entity.id
_entity.type
_entity.pdbx_description
1 polymer ?
#
loop_
_entity_poly.entity_id
_entity_poly.type
_entity_poly.pdbx_seq_one_letter_code
_entity_poly.pdbx_strand_id
1 'polypeptide(L)'
;MRLPLLSTLVRLLPIPFNTPLTCFSVAASWDTFCACLYTPPEFAQDRRDLYRQRGGSELSYPFIFSYFRLRCEEQQTILQQGRDTSTLATSLPCFLNLHTLRISFVDGIEDRFEWLANRMLLDGHSLYPNHLERLLTAITVAADSGLSLRSFEIWGFYSRAATEDQFLQQLAVEGLRKVDSLRLVDSPALLPFLSQVSLPRLCQVELASCWLSIPALVEFIQVHQGSLRSIHLDDTWVLQEKLDNQGIHLSARSTRSILDHIGSLLHASSIKLTMN
;
A
#
# COMPACT_ATOMS: atom_id res chain seq x y z
N MET A 1 28.97 -7.85 -27.93
CA MET A 1 28.10 -8.77 -27.15
C MET A 1 27.57 -7.98 -25.97
N ARG A 2 26.34 -7.48 -26.04
CA ARG A 2 25.73 -6.71 -24.94
C ARG A 2 24.98 -7.71 -24.07
N LEU A 3 25.46 -7.93 -22.85
CA LEU A 3 24.72 -8.67 -21.82
C LEU A 3 23.42 -7.91 -21.53
N PRO A 4 22.26 -8.58 -21.43
CA PRO A 4 21.05 -7.93 -21.01
C PRO A 4 21.25 -7.42 -19.59
N LEU A 5 21.00 -6.12 -19.39
CA LEU A 5 20.89 -5.50 -18.07
C LEU A 5 19.73 -6.19 -17.33
N LEU A 6 20.07 -7.12 -16.47
CA LEU A 6 19.15 -7.66 -15.48
C LEU A 6 18.75 -6.48 -14.57
N SER A 7 17.59 -5.89 -14.82
CA SER A 7 16.97 -4.99 -13.89
C SER A 7 16.71 -5.77 -12.61
N THR A 8 17.46 -5.46 -11.57
CA THR A 8 17.28 -6.11 -10.27
C THR A 8 15.99 -5.59 -9.66
N LEU A 9 14.92 -6.36 -9.81
CA LEU A 9 13.67 -6.15 -9.09
C LEU A 9 13.90 -6.63 -7.66
N VAL A 10 14.16 -5.72 -6.73
CA VAL A 10 14.04 -6.06 -5.31
C VAL A 10 12.55 -6.05 -4.98
N ARG A 11 11.97 -7.23 -5.01
CA ARG A 11 10.73 -7.48 -4.33
C ARG A 11 11.08 -7.46 -2.84
N LEU A 12 10.82 -6.35 -2.18
CA LEU A 12 10.66 -6.42 -0.74
C LEU A 12 9.53 -7.44 -0.59
N LEU A 13 9.92 -8.67 -0.22
CA LEU A 13 8.97 -9.68 0.25
C LEU A 13 8.01 -8.91 1.15
N PRO A 14 6.70 -9.21 1.14
CA PRO A 14 5.82 -8.58 2.08
C PRO A 14 6.56 -8.68 3.40
N ILE A 15 7.18 -7.57 3.80
CA ILE A 15 7.50 -7.43 5.20
C ILE A 15 6.12 -7.72 5.73
N PRO A 16 5.88 -8.81 6.47
CA PRO A 16 4.56 -9.03 7.00
C PRO A 16 4.32 -7.80 7.86
N PHE A 17 3.86 -6.73 7.20
CA PHE A 17 3.28 -5.57 7.85
C PHE A 17 1.99 -6.14 8.37
N ASN A 18 2.21 -7.06 9.36
CA ASN A 18 1.15 -7.70 10.05
C ASN A 18 0.28 -6.56 10.53
N THR A 19 -0.82 -6.44 9.85
CA THR A 19 -2.01 -5.75 10.20
C THR A 19 -2.07 -5.36 11.67
N PRO A 20 -2.71 -4.29 12.02
CA PRO A 20 -2.56 -3.49 13.21
C PRO A 20 -2.72 -4.29 14.48
N LEU A 21 -1.67 -4.98 14.80
CA LEU A 21 -1.45 -5.41 16.16
C LEU A 21 -1.30 -4.19 17.10
N THR A 22 -1.37 -2.97 16.57
CA THR A 22 -1.34 -1.75 17.38
C THR A 22 -2.60 -1.54 18.22
N CYS A 23 -3.77 -2.01 17.77
CA CYS A 23 -4.91 -2.13 18.67
C CYS A 23 -4.65 -3.13 19.82
N PHE A 24 -3.74 -4.08 19.60
CA PHE A 24 -3.28 -5.00 20.63
C PHE A 24 -2.20 -4.41 21.53
N SER A 25 -1.43 -3.41 21.10
CA SER A 25 -0.27 -2.94 21.82
C SER A 25 -0.59 -2.33 23.18
N VAL A 26 -1.79 -1.82 23.36
CA VAL A 26 -2.16 -1.10 24.58
C VAL A 26 -2.92 -1.99 25.57
N ALA A 27 -3.53 -3.09 25.13
CA ALA A 27 -4.49 -3.80 25.97
C ALA A 27 -4.60 -5.30 25.73
N ALA A 28 -3.63 -5.95 25.14
CA ALA A 28 -3.73 -7.40 24.97
C ALA A 28 -3.52 -8.14 26.30
N SER A 29 -4.36 -7.80 27.29
CA SER A 29 -4.62 -8.71 28.38
C SER A 29 -5.36 -9.94 27.83
N TRP A 30 -5.15 -11.06 28.44
CA TRP A 30 -5.91 -12.27 28.17
C TRP A 30 -7.42 -12.01 28.15
N ASP A 31 -7.90 -11.17 29.07
CA ASP A 31 -9.31 -10.85 29.21
C ASP A 31 -9.85 -10.09 27.98
N THR A 32 -9.09 -9.12 27.46
CA THR A 32 -9.47 -8.38 26.25
C THR A 32 -9.48 -9.29 25.03
N PHE A 33 -8.48 -10.17 24.89
CA PHE A 33 -8.44 -11.14 23.81
C PHE A 33 -9.67 -12.05 23.84
N CYS A 34 -10.00 -12.61 25.00
CA CYS A 34 -11.13 -13.52 25.17
C CYS A 34 -12.50 -12.82 25.01
N ALA A 35 -12.59 -11.55 25.37
CA ALA A 35 -13.88 -10.82 25.33
C ALA A 35 -14.19 -10.18 23.99
N CYS A 36 -13.16 -9.69 23.28
CA CYS A 36 -13.39 -8.77 22.15
C CYS A 36 -12.74 -9.19 20.83
N LEU A 37 -11.69 -10.02 20.86
CA LEU A 37 -10.88 -10.24 19.67
C LEU A 37 -11.04 -11.62 19.07
N TYR A 38 -10.94 -12.64 19.90
CA TYR A 38 -11.20 -14.02 19.49
C TYR A 38 -11.74 -14.78 20.69
N THR A 39 -13.04 -14.92 20.73
CA THR A 39 -13.73 -15.47 21.90
C THR A 39 -13.60 -16.98 21.99
N PRO A 40 -13.68 -17.59 23.18
CA PRO A 40 -13.67 -19.04 23.35
C PRO A 40 -14.75 -19.78 22.54
N PRO A 41 -15.99 -19.26 22.40
CA PRO A 41 -16.99 -19.83 21.51
C PRO A 41 -16.58 -19.88 20.04
N GLU A 42 -15.96 -18.81 19.52
CA GLU A 42 -15.45 -18.75 18.14
C GLU A 42 -14.34 -19.77 17.93
N PHE A 43 -13.40 -19.87 18.89
CA PHE A 43 -12.38 -20.91 18.86
C PHE A 43 -12.98 -22.34 18.85
N ALA A 44 -14.01 -22.57 19.67
CA ALA A 44 -14.66 -23.88 19.72
C ALA A 44 -15.37 -24.21 18.37
N GLN A 45 -15.88 -23.20 17.68
CA GLN A 45 -16.46 -23.35 16.33
C GLN A 45 -15.39 -23.67 15.30
N ASP A 46 -14.27 -22.92 15.32
CA ASP A 46 -13.19 -23.04 14.34
C ASP A 46 -12.27 -24.26 14.59
N ARG A 47 -12.25 -24.76 15.81
CA ARG A 47 -11.32 -25.84 16.24
C ARG A 47 -11.32 -27.06 15.32
N ARG A 48 -12.48 -27.48 14.83
CA ARG A 48 -12.61 -28.64 13.95
C ARG A 48 -11.93 -28.40 12.59
N ASP A 49 -12.08 -27.22 12.05
CA ASP A 49 -11.53 -26.84 10.75
C ASP A 49 -10.01 -26.62 10.85
N LEU A 50 -9.57 -26.00 11.93
CA LEU A 50 -8.15 -25.85 12.26
C LEU A 50 -7.44 -27.19 12.42
N TYR A 51 -8.08 -28.14 13.09
CA TYR A 51 -7.54 -29.49 13.24
C TYR A 51 -7.36 -30.19 11.89
N ARG A 52 -8.36 -30.06 11.01
CA ARG A 52 -8.32 -30.64 9.65
C ARG A 52 -7.25 -29.99 8.79
N GLN A 53 -7.16 -28.66 8.79
CA GLN A 53 -6.20 -27.91 7.97
C GLN A 53 -4.75 -28.20 8.36
N ARG A 54 -4.51 -28.57 9.61
CA ARG A 54 -3.17 -28.82 10.15
C ARG A 54 -2.76 -30.30 10.22
N GLY A 55 -3.42 -31.13 9.48
CA GLY A 55 -3.08 -32.55 9.46
C GLY A 55 -3.18 -33.24 10.82
N GLY A 56 -4.11 -32.81 11.66
CA GLY A 56 -4.33 -33.37 12.98
C GLY A 56 -3.55 -32.71 14.13
N SER A 57 -2.79 -31.66 13.89
CA SER A 57 -2.16 -30.87 14.97
C SER A 57 -3.16 -29.93 15.61
N GLU A 58 -3.41 -30.13 16.89
CA GLU A 58 -4.30 -29.28 17.65
C GLU A 58 -3.59 -28.00 18.13
N LEU A 59 -4.16 -26.82 17.81
CA LEU A 59 -3.76 -25.55 18.41
C LEU A 59 -4.59 -25.31 19.66
N SER A 60 -3.94 -25.10 20.78
CA SER A 60 -4.65 -24.67 21.99
C SER A 60 -4.98 -23.17 21.92
N TYR A 61 -6.10 -22.79 22.49
CA TYR A 61 -6.52 -21.40 22.57
C TYR A 61 -5.48 -20.48 23.28
N PRO A 62 -4.86 -20.88 24.39
CA PRO A 62 -3.76 -20.14 25.00
C PRO A 62 -2.52 -20.00 24.10
N PHE A 63 -2.23 -21.01 23.27
CA PHE A 63 -1.13 -20.92 22.32
C PHE A 63 -1.38 -19.84 21.27
N ILE A 64 -2.59 -19.74 20.73
CA ILE A 64 -2.97 -18.70 19.78
C ILE A 64 -2.77 -17.32 20.39
N PHE A 65 -3.26 -17.10 21.61
CA PHE A 65 -3.05 -15.84 22.34
C PHE A 65 -1.56 -15.51 22.52
N SER A 66 -0.76 -16.46 23.02
CA SER A 66 0.67 -16.28 23.28
C SER A 66 1.43 -15.94 22.00
N TYR A 67 1.09 -16.61 20.90
CA TYR A 67 1.70 -16.34 19.60
C TYR A 67 1.41 -14.92 19.12
N PHE A 68 0.15 -14.48 19.19
CA PHE A 68 -0.23 -13.13 18.80
C PHE A 68 0.44 -12.07 19.66
N ARG A 69 0.40 -12.24 20.96
CA ARG A 69 1.05 -11.35 21.90
C ARG A 69 2.54 -11.18 21.58
N LEU A 70 3.24 -12.30 21.37
CA LEU A 70 4.66 -12.26 21.00
C LEU A 70 4.89 -11.45 19.71
N ARG A 71 4.08 -11.69 18.66
CA ARG A 71 4.18 -10.95 17.39
C ARG A 71 3.90 -9.46 17.54
N CYS A 72 2.93 -9.09 18.39
CA CYS A 72 2.66 -7.70 18.71
C CYS A 72 3.85 -7.02 19.38
N GLU A 73 4.43 -7.67 20.40
CA GLU A 73 5.59 -7.17 21.14
C GLU A 73 6.81 -7.01 20.21
N GLU A 74 7.07 -7.97 19.33
CA GLU A 74 8.14 -7.91 18.31
C GLU A 74 7.93 -6.72 17.37
N GLN A 75 6.73 -6.58 16.81
CA GLN A 75 6.42 -5.51 15.88
C GLN A 75 6.51 -4.14 16.56
N GLN A 76 5.95 -4.00 17.75
CA GLN A 76 6.05 -2.76 18.51
C GLN A 76 7.51 -2.38 18.78
N THR A 77 8.35 -3.35 19.11
CA THR A 77 9.78 -3.14 19.32
C THR A 77 10.46 -2.64 18.04
N ILE A 78 10.18 -3.25 16.89
CA ILE A 78 10.72 -2.81 15.59
C ILE A 78 10.30 -1.37 15.29
N LEU A 79 9.01 -1.07 15.48
CA LEU A 79 8.46 0.24 15.21
C LEU A 79 9.04 1.33 16.16
N GLN A 80 9.11 1.05 17.44
CA GLN A 80 9.63 2.01 18.43
C GLN A 80 11.12 2.30 18.25
N GLN A 81 11.89 1.30 17.81
CA GLN A 81 13.34 1.45 17.60
C GLN A 81 13.69 1.94 16.20
N GLY A 82 12.72 2.10 15.30
CA GLY A 82 12.96 2.51 13.91
C GLY A 82 13.90 1.56 13.16
N ARG A 83 13.96 0.28 13.56
CA ARG A 83 14.87 -0.70 12.97
C ARG A 83 14.57 -0.97 11.50
N ASP A 84 13.30 -0.96 11.13
CA ASP A 84 12.82 -1.08 9.76
C ASP A 84 13.38 0.04 8.88
N THR A 85 13.21 1.30 9.29
CA THR A 85 13.71 2.48 8.57
C THR A 85 15.23 2.48 8.46
N SER A 86 15.93 2.23 9.56
CA SER A 86 17.41 2.22 9.56
C SER A 86 17.98 1.07 8.73
N THR A 87 17.38 -0.11 8.80
CA THR A 87 17.80 -1.27 7.99
C THR A 87 17.58 -1.01 6.50
N LEU A 88 16.41 -0.47 6.12
CA LEU A 88 16.14 -0.12 4.72
C LEU A 88 17.10 0.97 4.23
N ALA A 89 17.28 2.05 5.00
CA ALA A 89 18.15 3.16 4.62
C ALA A 89 19.61 2.73 4.40
N THR A 90 20.11 1.78 5.18
CA THR A 90 21.47 1.25 5.03
C THR A 90 21.60 0.18 3.97
N SER A 91 20.56 -0.61 3.75
CA SER A 91 20.60 -1.74 2.80
C SER A 91 20.32 -1.34 1.37
N LEU A 92 19.37 -0.41 1.13
CA LEU A 92 19.00 0.00 -0.23
C LEU A 92 20.16 0.50 -1.07
N PRO A 93 21.10 1.33 -0.56
CA PRO A 93 22.27 1.78 -1.34
C PRO A 93 23.25 0.67 -1.71
N CYS A 94 23.22 -0.47 -0.99
CA CYS A 94 24.09 -1.61 -1.30
C CYS A 94 23.70 -2.31 -2.60
N PHE A 95 22.49 -2.08 -3.10
CA PHE A 95 22.02 -2.64 -4.37
C PHE A 95 22.34 -1.68 -5.52
N LEU A 96 23.55 -1.73 -6.03
CA LEU A 96 24.10 -0.79 -7.03
C LEU A 96 23.25 -0.63 -8.31
N ASN A 97 22.47 -1.65 -8.67
CA ASN A 97 21.60 -1.67 -9.85
C ASN A 97 20.10 -1.63 -9.50
N LEU A 98 19.76 -1.16 -8.30
CA LEU A 98 18.36 -1.03 -7.90
C LEU A 98 17.74 0.18 -8.59
N HIS A 99 16.89 -0.10 -9.58
CA HIS A 99 16.15 0.94 -10.30
C HIS A 99 14.65 0.87 -10.05
N THR A 100 14.16 -0.28 -9.63
CA THR A 100 12.73 -0.50 -9.34
C THR A 100 12.55 -0.99 -7.92
N LEU A 101 11.70 -0.31 -7.17
CA LEU A 101 11.28 -0.71 -5.84
C LEU A 101 9.78 -0.98 -5.85
N ARG A 102 9.41 -2.18 -5.40
CA ARG A 102 8.00 -2.56 -5.20
C ARG A 102 7.71 -2.72 -3.72
N ILE A 103 6.62 -2.12 -3.29
CA ILE A 103 6.07 -2.33 -1.96
C ILE A 103 4.65 -2.88 -2.06
N SER A 104 4.32 -3.79 -1.18
CA SER A 104 2.98 -4.39 -1.10
C SER A 104 2.43 -4.21 0.32
N PHE A 105 1.28 -3.56 0.40
CA PHE A 105 0.47 -3.44 1.61
C PHE A 105 -0.58 -4.55 1.56
N VAL A 106 -0.14 -5.79 1.65
CA VAL A 106 -1.05 -6.94 1.64
C VAL A 106 -1.34 -7.32 3.08
N ASP A 107 -2.60 -7.48 3.39
CA ASP A 107 -3.07 -8.04 4.66
C ASP A 107 -2.74 -9.53 4.71
N GLY A 108 -1.45 -9.85 4.83
CA GLY A 108 -0.96 -11.23 4.88
C GLY A 108 -0.45 -11.58 6.27
N ILE A 109 -1.29 -12.20 7.07
CA ILE A 109 -0.77 -13.06 8.15
C ILE A 109 -0.20 -14.32 7.49
N GLU A 110 0.87 -14.90 8.05
CA GLU A 110 1.41 -16.19 7.59
C GLU A 110 0.26 -17.15 7.24
N ASP A 111 0.32 -17.83 6.11
CA ASP A 111 -0.75 -18.69 5.55
C ASP A 111 -1.46 -19.57 6.59
N ARG A 112 -0.72 -20.05 7.57
CA ARG A 112 -1.27 -20.86 8.66
C ARG A 112 -2.18 -20.12 9.64
N PHE A 113 -2.25 -18.79 9.57
CA PHE A 113 -3.10 -17.95 10.43
C PHE A 113 -4.03 -17.03 9.64
N GLU A 114 -4.11 -17.18 8.32
CA GLU A 114 -4.99 -16.41 7.44
C GLU A 114 -6.46 -16.47 7.92
N TRP A 115 -6.92 -17.63 8.37
CA TRP A 115 -8.25 -17.83 8.93
C TRP A 115 -8.55 -16.92 10.12
N LEU A 116 -7.53 -16.59 10.91
CA LEU A 116 -7.69 -15.73 12.09
C LEU A 116 -7.71 -14.24 11.69
N ALA A 117 -6.95 -13.84 10.67
CA ALA A 117 -7.02 -12.49 10.12
C ALA A 117 -8.44 -12.18 9.61
N ASN A 118 -9.07 -13.14 8.96
CA ASN A 118 -10.44 -13.00 8.47
C ASN A 118 -11.49 -12.91 9.59
N ARG A 119 -11.17 -13.43 10.77
CA ARG A 119 -12.05 -13.35 11.95
C ARG A 119 -11.88 -12.05 12.73
N MET A 120 -10.65 -11.58 12.82
CA MET A 120 -10.35 -10.33 13.48
C MET A 120 -10.49 -9.21 12.44
N LEU A 121 -11.51 -8.39 12.56
CA LEU A 121 -11.67 -7.15 11.80
C LEU A 121 -10.55 -6.19 12.21
N LEU A 122 -9.36 -6.46 11.71
CA LEU A 122 -8.19 -5.64 11.98
C LEU A 122 -8.20 -4.49 10.98
N ASP A 123 -8.37 -3.27 11.46
CA ASP A 123 -8.24 -2.07 10.63
C ASP A 123 -6.76 -1.80 10.34
N GLY A 124 -6.20 -2.55 9.36
CA GLY A 124 -4.85 -2.40 8.86
C GLY A 124 -4.59 -1.07 8.20
N HIS A 125 -5.62 -0.49 7.65
CA HIS A 125 -5.49 0.69 6.82
C HIS A 125 -5.07 1.94 7.58
N SER A 126 -5.35 2.03 8.89
CA SER A 126 -4.95 3.16 9.73
C SER A 126 -3.43 3.29 9.92
N LEU A 127 -2.68 2.21 9.75
CA LEU A 127 -1.21 2.21 9.90
C LEU A 127 -0.45 2.37 8.57
N TYR A 128 -1.10 2.22 7.44
CA TYR A 128 -0.44 2.34 6.14
C TYR A 128 0.30 3.67 5.96
N PRO A 129 -0.22 4.84 6.40
CA PRO A 129 0.52 6.09 6.36
C PRO A 129 1.86 6.02 7.11
N ASN A 130 1.89 5.43 8.31
CA ASN A 130 3.12 5.30 9.10
C ASN A 130 4.15 4.41 8.41
N HIS A 131 3.72 3.33 7.76
CA HIS A 131 4.62 2.46 7.00
C HIS A 131 5.13 3.14 5.73
N LEU A 132 4.28 3.89 5.04
CA LEU A 132 4.68 4.67 3.88
C LEU A 132 5.68 5.77 4.27
N GLU A 133 5.45 6.47 5.39
CA GLU A 133 6.35 7.47 5.96
C GLU A 133 7.74 6.89 6.20
N ARG A 134 7.82 5.76 6.91
CA ARG A 134 9.09 5.08 7.22
C ARG A 134 9.83 4.65 5.96
N LEU A 135 9.10 4.13 4.98
CA LEU A 135 9.68 3.76 3.70
C LEU A 135 10.21 4.97 2.96
N LEU A 136 9.42 6.04 2.83
CA LEU A 136 9.84 7.26 2.14
C LEU A 136 11.04 7.91 2.84
N THR A 137 11.08 7.90 4.18
CA THR A 137 12.24 8.32 4.96
C THR A 137 13.47 7.49 4.61
N ALA A 138 13.34 6.17 4.58
CA ALA A 138 14.45 5.29 4.22
C ALA A 138 14.93 5.52 2.78
N ILE A 139 14.02 5.72 1.83
CA ILE A 139 14.33 6.03 0.42
C ILE A 139 15.06 7.38 0.33
N THR A 140 14.60 8.40 1.06
CA THR A 140 15.26 9.73 1.07
C THR A 140 16.70 9.62 1.55
N VAL A 141 16.92 8.97 2.68
CA VAL A 141 18.28 8.75 3.23
C VAL A 141 19.15 7.93 2.26
N ALA A 142 18.57 6.88 1.67
CA ALA A 142 19.27 6.05 0.69
C ALA A 142 19.60 6.83 -0.60
N ALA A 143 18.74 7.75 -1.04
CA ALA A 143 18.96 8.60 -2.20
C ALA A 143 20.14 9.55 -2.00
N ASP A 144 20.35 10.05 -0.78
CA ASP A 144 21.51 10.86 -0.42
C ASP A 144 22.80 10.01 -0.38
N SER A 145 22.67 8.72 -0.13
CA SER A 145 23.76 7.74 -0.18
C SER A 145 24.00 7.14 -1.59
N GLY A 146 23.34 7.68 -2.63
CA GLY A 146 23.57 7.29 -4.03
C GLY A 146 22.51 6.42 -4.68
N LEU A 147 21.44 6.02 -3.98
CA LEU A 147 20.34 5.29 -4.60
C LEU A 147 19.72 6.12 -5.74
N SER A 148 19.55 5.49 -6.90
CA SER A 148 18.91 6.13 -8.07
C SER A 148 17.67 5.36 -8.50
N LEU A 149 16.59 5.49 -7.72
CA LEU A 149 15.31 4.86 -8.00
C LEU A 149 14.66 5.51 -9.22
N ARG A 150 14.28 4.69 -10.22
CA ARG A 150 13.62 5.11 -11.46
C ARG A 150 12.15 4.74 -11.50
N SER A 151 11.82 3.59 -10.93
CA SER A 151 10.47 3.07 -10.91
C SER A 151 10.04 2.74 -9.49
N PHE A 152 8.82 3.14 -9.14
CA PHE A 152 8.23 2.87 -7.85
C PHE A 152 6.86 2.23 -8.01
N GLU A 153 6.65 1.08 -7.37
CA GLU A 153 5.40 0.33 -7.46
C GLU A 153 4.78 0.17 -6.07
N ILE A 154 3.50 0.48 -5.95
CA ILE A 154 2.74 0.32 -4.70
C ILE A 154 1.51 -0.54 -4.95
N TRP A 155 1.31 -1.52 -4.07
CA TRP A 155 0.23 -2.49 -4.15
C TRP A 155 -0.59 -2.49 -2.86
N GLY A 156 -1.92 -2.46 -2.97
CA GLY A 156 -2.84 -2.67 -1.86
C GLY A 156 -2.89 -1.53 -0.84
N PHE A 157 -2.71 -0.27 -1.25
CA PHE A 157 -2.77 0.86 -0.31
C PHE A 157 -4.17 1.48 -0.26
N TYR A 158 -4.88 1.30 0.85
CA TYR A 158 -6.27 1.73 1.02
C TYR A 158 -6.49 2.91 1.98
N SER A 159 -5.46 3.39 2.66
CA SER A 159 -5.63 4.43 3.67
C SER A 159 -5.77 5.82 3.08
N ARG A 160 -6.86 6.51 3.38
CA ARG A 160 -7.10 7.91 3.00
C ARG A 160 -6.38 8.90 3.91
N ALA A 161 -5.96 8.50 5.09
CA ALA A 161 -5.30 9.39 6.06
C ALA A 161 -3.98 10.00 5.55
N ALA A 162 -3.33 9.35 4.56
CA ALA A 162 -2.12 9.88 3.93
C ALA A 162 -2.36 11.20 3.19
N THR A 163 -3.57 11.46 2.70
CA THR A 163 -3.86 12.62 1.84
C THR A 163 -3.69 13.96 2.56
N GLU A 164 -3.95 14.00 3.87
CA GLU A 164 -3.90 15.24 4.65
C GLU A 164 -2.55 15.46 5.36
N ASP A 165 -1.63 14.51 5.25
CA ASP A 165 -0.35 14.55 5.94
C ASP A 165 0.71 15.29 5.10
N GLN A 166 0.94 16.57 5.43
CA GLN A 166 1.93 17.42 4.77
C GLN A 166 3.36 16.90 4.91
N PHE A 167 3.70 16.28 6.04
CA PHE A 167 5.02 15.72 6.25
C PHE A 167 5.26 14.53 5.32
N LEU A 168 4.27 13.66 5.18
CA LEU A 168 4.33 12.54 4.26
C LEU A 168 4.43 13.01 2.79
N GLN A 169 3.72 14.09 2.43
CA GLN A 169 3.82 14.70 1.10
C GLN A 169 5.23 15.21 0.82
N GLN A 170 5.87 15.89 1.78
CA GLN A 170 7.25 16.35 1.64
C GLN A 170 8.23 15.20 1.47
N LEU A 171 8.11 14.16 2.28
CA LEU A 171 8.93 12.95 2.14
C LEU A 171 8.76 12.30 0.76
N ALA A 172 7.55 12.29 0.22
CA ALA A 172 7.30 11.76 -1.12
C ALA A 172 7.98 12.60 -2.21
N VAL A 173 7.92 13.94 -2.12
CA VAL A 173 8.64 14.83 -3.04
C VAL A 173 10.15 14.56 -3.01
N GLU A 174 10.74 14.45 -1.83
CA GLU A 174 12.18 14.23 -1.67
C GLU A 174 12.61 12.82 -2.10
N GLY A 175 11.92 11.79 -1.60
CA GLY A 175 12.26 10.39 -1.83
C GLY A 175 12.02 9.95 -3.27
N LEU A 176 10.97 10.45 -3.91
CA LEU A 176 10.57 10.06 -5.27
C LEU A 176 11.02 11.04 -6.36
N ARG A 177 11.82 12.06 -6.04
CA ARG A 177 12.24 13.12 -6.98
C ARG A 177 12.91 12.63 -8.28
N LYS A 178 13.49 11.43 -8.26
CA LYS A 178 14.17 10.81 -9.41
C LYS A 178 13.34 9.75 -10.11
N VAL A 179 12.13 9.49 -9.64
CA VAL A 179 11.24 8.47 -10.19
C VAL A 179 10.67 8.95 -11.52
N ASP A 180 10.89 8.15 -12.54
CA ASP A 180 10.38 8.38 -13.91
C ASP A 180 9.07 7.63 -14.16
N SER A 181 8.85 6.51 -13.46
CA SER A 181 7.69 5.62 -13.61
C SER A 181 7.06 5.26 -12.27
N LEU A 182 5.75 5.37 -12.19
CA LEU A 182 4.96 5.01 -11.03
C LEU A 182 3.90 3.98 -11.41
N ARG A 183 3.78 2.92 -10.62
CA ARG A 183 2.74 1.91 -10.79
C ARG A 183 1.95 1.75 -9.50
N LEU A 184 0.64 1.94 -9.58
CA LEU A 184 -0.30 1.75 -8.49
C LEU A 184 -1.20 0.57 -8.83
N VAL A 185 -1.20 -0.44 -7.98
CA VAL A 185 -2.05 -1.62 -8.15
C VAL A 185 -2.93 -1.75 -6.92
N ASP A 186 -4.24 -1.81 -7.15
CA ASP A 186 -5.22 -1.95 -6.06
C ASP A 186 -4.99 -0.94 -4.92
N SER A 187 -4.68 0.31 -5.29
CA SER A 187 -4.25 1.37 -4.36
C SER A 187 -5.02 2.67 -4.58
N PRO A 188 -6.36 2.66 -4.43
CA PRO A 188 -7.21 3.78 -4.80
C PRO A 188 -6.97 5.05 -3.98
N ALA A 189 -6.50 4.91 -2.74
CA ALA A 189 -6.29 6.03 -1.84
C ALA A 189 -5.01 6.84 -2.15
N LEU A 190 -4.09 6.32 -2.97
CA LEU A 190 -2.84 7.01 -3.28
C LEU A 190 -2.95 8.09 -4.34
N LEU A 191 -3.89 7.98 -5.28
CA LEU A 191 -4.01 8.98 -6.34
C LEU A 191 -4.34 10.38 -5.78
N PRO A 192 -5.31 10.55 -4.84
CA PRO A 192 -5.54 11.82 -4.17
C PRO A 192 -4.33 12.36 -3.39
N PHE A 193 -3.53 11.48 -2.80
CA PHE A 193 -2.29 11.86 -2.13
C PHE A 193 -1.26 12.38 -3.14
N LEU A 194 -1.05 11.66 -4.23
CA LEU A 194 -0.07 12.00 -5.26
C LEU A 194 -0.48 13.22 -6.10
N SER A 195 -1.76 13.57 -6.15
CA SER A 195 -2.20 14.81 -6.78
C SER A 195 -1.70 16.07 -6.05
N GLN A 196 -1.29 15.94 -4.79
CA GLN A 196 -0.72 17.02 -3.98
C GLN A 196 0.83 17.00 -3.95
N VAL A 197 1.45 16.00 -4.58
CA VAL A 197 2.90 15.78 -4.58
C VAL A 197 3.47 16.06 -5.96
N SER A 198 4.33 17.07 -6.11
CA SER A 198 4.99 17.36 -7.40
C SER A 198 6.19 16.45 -7.63
N LEU A 199 6.12 15.58 -8.64
CA LEU A 199 7.18 14.66 -9.05
C LEU A 199 7.73 15.11 -10.41
N PRO A 200 8.80 15.93 -10.47
CA PRO A 200 9.21 16.64 -11.67
C PRO A 200 9.74 15.73 -12.79
N ARG A 201 10.08 14.49 -12.49
CA ARG A 201 10.56 13.52 -13.48
C ARG A 201 9.56 12.47 -13.87
N LEU A 202 8.40 12.45 -13.22
CA LEU A 202 7.38 11.45 -13.47
C LEU A 202 6.85 11.55 -14.90
N CYS A 203 7.19 10.59 -15.75
CA CYS A 203 6.76 10.58 -17.14
C CYS A 203 5.78 9.45 -17.47
N GLN A 204 5.70 8.42 -16.65
CA GLN A 204 4.81 7.29 -16.85
C GLN A 204 4.05 6.94 -15.59
N VAL A 205 2.76 6.71 -15.71
CA VAL A 205 1.91 6.21 -14.62
C VAL A 205 1.07 5.04 -15.12
N GLU A 206 1.07 3.98 -14.34
CA GLU A 206 0.20 2.83 -14.53
C GLU A 206 -0.72 2.69 -13.32
N LEU A 207 -2.02 2.64 -13.57
CA LEU A 207 -3.05 2.40 -12.57
C LEU A 207 -3.73 1.08 -12.91
N ALA A 208 -3.57 0.07 -12.06
CA ALA A 208 -4.12 -1.27 -12.28
C ALA A 208 -5.05 -1.67 -11.15
N SER A 209 -6.19 -2.24 -11.49
CA SER A 209 -7.21 -2.71 -10.53
C SER A 209 -7.62 -1.64 -9.51
N CYS A 210 -7.62 -0.36 -9.93
CA CYS A 210 -7.88 0.77 -9.04
C CYS A 210 -9.29 1.33 -9.23
N TRP A 211 -9.89 1.77 -8.12
CA TRP A 211 -11.07 2.61 -8.12
C TRP A 211 -10.66 4.07 -8.16
N LEU A 212 -11.01 4.79 -9.23
CA LEU A 212 -10.54 6.15 -9.47
C LEU A 212 -11.65 7.17 -9.26
N SER A 213 -11.30 8.27 -8.60
CA SER A 213 -12.09 9.49 -8.59
C SER A 213 -11.68 10.36 -9.76
N ILE A 214 -12.62 10.80 -10.61
CA ILE A 214 -12.32 11.69 -11.75
C ILE A 214 -11.66 12.99 -11.28
N PRO A 215 -12.17 13.69 -10.24
CA PRO A 215 -11.50 14.89 -9.74
C PRO A 215 -10.04 14.66 -9.36
N ALA A 216 -9.74 13.58 -8.62
CA ALA A 216 -8.37 13.26 -8.22
C ALA A 216 -7.48 12.95 -9.44
N LEU A 217 -7.99 12.26 -10.46
CA LEU A 217 -7.24 11.99 -11.69
C LEU A 217 -6.96 13.28 -12.48
N VAL A 218 -7.93 14.17 -12.57
CA VAL A 218 -7.75 15.49 -13.24
C VAL A 218 -6.71 16.32 -12.50
N GLU A 219 -6.80 16.43 -11.19
CA GLU A 219 -5.84 17.15 -10.36
C GLU A 219 -4.43 16.57 -10.50
N PHE A 220 -4.30 15.25 -10.44
CA PHE A 220 -3.03 14.55 -10.65
C PHE A 220 -2.41 14.88 -12.03
N ILE A 221 -3.21 14.84 -13.10
CA ILE A 221 -2.75 15.18 -14.45
C ILE A 221 -2.30 16.65 -14.51
N GLN A 222 -3.05 17.57 -13.91
CA GLN A 222 -2.72 19.00 -13.89
C GLN A 222 -1.40 19.27 -13.17
N VAL A 223 -1.17 18.63 -12.01
CA VAL A 223 0.07 18.79 -11.24
C VAL A 223 1.28 18.26 -12.02
N HIS A 224 1.11 17.18 -12.79
CA HIS A 224 2.21 16.53 -13.51
C HIS A 224 2.25 16.82 -15.01
N GLN A 225 1.42 17.70 -15.54
CA GLN A 225 1.31 17.97 -16.99
C GLN A 225 2.63 18.36 -17.67
N GLY A 226 3.58 18.95 -16.93
CA GLY A 226 4.89 19.35 -17.44
C GLY A 226 5.84 18.18 -17.68
N SER A 227 5.70 17.09 -16.95
CA SER A 227 6.59 15.92 -17.02
C SER A 227 5.90 14.67 -17.55
N LEU A 228 4.63 14.47 -17.25
CA LEU A 228 3.87 13.27 -17.60
C LEU A 228 3.72 13.11 -19.12
N ARG A 229 3.96 11.91 -19.63
CA ARG A 229 3.89 11.57 -21.05
C ARG A 229 2.89 10.45 -21.35
N SER A 230 2.70 9.55 -20.40
CA SER A 230 1.75 8.44 -20.57
C SER A 230 1.07 8.05 -19.28
N ILE A 231 -0.21 7.71 -19.42
CA ILE A 231 -1.02 7.07 -18.39
C ILE A 231 -1.52 5.75 -18.97
N HIS A 232 -1.34 4.68 -18.22
CA HIS A 232 -1.86 3.37 -18.56
C HIS A 232 -2.91 2.98 -17.51
N LEU A 233 -4.10 2.62 -17.95
CA LEU A 233 -5.21 2.16 -17.12
C LEU A 233 -5.47 0.69 -17.44
N ASP A 234 -5.35 -0.18 -16.45
CA ASP A 234 -5.58 -1.61 -16.57
C ASP A 234 -6.60 -2.04 -15.53
N ASP A 235 -7.71 -2.65 -15.97
CA ASP A 235 -8.80 -3.08 -15.10
C ASP A 235 -9.19 -2.03 -14.03
N THR A 236 -9.35 -0.77 -14.49
CA THR A 236 -9.68 0.36 -13.61
C THR A 236 -11.16 0.73 -13.69
N TRP A 237 -11.69 1.17 -12.54
CA TRP A 237 -13.09 1.55 -12.39
C TRP A 237 -13.20 2.99 -11.93
N VAL A 238 -14.18 3.72 -12.44
CA VAL A 238 -14.44 5.09 -12.03
C VAL A 238 -15.56 5.13 -11.02
N LEU A 239 -15.27 5.74 -9.88
CA LEU A 239 -16.29 6.10 -8.91
C LEU A 239 -16.93 7.41 -9.33
N GLN A 240 -18.21 7.38 -9.65
CA GLN A 240 -19.01 8.57 -9.81
C GLN A 240 -19.94 8.71 -8.60
N GLU A 241 -19.72 9.76 -7.85
CA GLU A 241 -20.65 10.19 -6.81
C GLU A 241 -21.88 10.79 -7.49
N LYS A 242 -23.02 10.16 -7.30
CA LYS A 242 -24.31 10.76 -7.62
C LYS A 242 -24.99 11.16 -6.33
N LEU A 243 -25.19 12.45 -6.17
CA LEU A 243 -26.04 12.97 -5.10
C LEU A 243 -27.48 12.92 -5.62
N ASP A 244 -28.30 12.09 -5.06
CA ASP A 244 -29.73 12.13 -5.26
C ASP A 244 -30.45 12.44 -3.93
N ASN A 245 -31.79 12.57 -3.99
CA ASN A 245 -32.60 12.89 -2.81
C ASN A 245 -32.60 11.77 -1.73
N GLN A 246 -31.93 10.63 -1.97
CA GLN A 246 -31.83 9.51 -1.07
C GLN A 246 -30.42 9.33 -0.46
N GLY A 247 -29.44 10.13 -0.90
CA GLY A 247 -28.07 10.07 -0.42
C GLY A 247 -27.01 9.98 -1.51
N ILE A 248 -25.77 9.68 -1.13
CA ILE A 248 -24.66 9.51 -2.05
C ILE A 248 -24.66 8.08 -2.57
N HIS A 249 -24.94 7.90 -3.86
CA HIS A 249 -24.79 6.63 -4.53
C HIS A 249 -23.48 6.57 -5.32
N LEU A 250 -22.68 5.56 -5.04
CA LEU A 250 -21.47 5.25 -5.80
C LEU A 250 -21.85 4.34 -6.96
N SER A 251 -21.60 4.77 -8.19
CA SER A 251 -21.78 3.94 -9.38
C SER A 251 -20.44 3.74 -10.08
N ALA A 252 -20.11 2.48 -10.38
CA ALA A 252 -18.98 2.15 -11.24
C ALA A 252 -19.33 2.44 -12.71
N ARG A 253 -18.47 3.17 -13.41
CA ARG A 253 -18.57 3.34 -14.87
C ARG A 253 -17.34 2.76 -15.54
N SER A 254 -17.52 2.25 -16.76
CA SER A 254 -16.42 1.75 -17.57
C SER A 254 -15.42 2.85 -17.89
N THR A 255 -14.19 2.47 -18.16
CA THR A 255 -13.06 3.32 -18.55
C THR A 255 -13.37 4.27 -19.71
N ARG A 256 -14.34 3.94 -20.58
CA ARG A 256 -14.78 4.80 -21.69
C ARG A 256 -15.35 6.13 -21.19
N SER A 257 -16.00 6.13 -20.04
CA SER A 257 -16.51 7.37 -19.41
C SER A 257 -15.39 8.30 -18.90
N ILE A 258 -14.21 7.77 -18.64
CA ILE A 258 -13.03 8.57 -18.25
C ILE A 258 -12.61 9.46 -19.42
N LEU A 259 -12.55 8.89 -20.63
CA LEU A 259 -12.15 9.62 -21.84
C LEU A 259 -13.02 10.85 -22.11
N ASP A 260 -14.33 10.73 -21.87
CA ASP A 260 -15.26 11.83 -22.10
C ASP A 260 -14.99 13.01 -21.16
N HIS A 261 -14.44 12.77 -19.98
CA HIS A 261 -14.18 13.79 -18.96
C HIS A 261 -12.76 14.38 -19.05
N ILE A 262 -11.75 13.57 -19.40
CA ILE A 262 -10.35 14.02 -19.38
C ILE A 262 -9.74 14.16 -20.78
N GLY A 263 -10.45 13.77 -21.84
CA GLY A 263 -9.92 13.73 -23.20
C GLY A 263 -9.37 15.09 -23.67
N SER A 264 -10.08 16.18 -23.38
CA SER A 264 -9.64 17.53 -23.71
C SER A 264 -8.36 17.94 -22.97
N LEU A 265 -8.25 17.56 -21.69
CA LEU A 265 -7.08 17.82 -20.85
C LEU A 265 -5.86 17.03 -21.34
N LEU A 266 -6.04 15.75 -21.65
CA LEU A 266 -4.98 14.89 -22.20
C LEU A 266 -4.47 15.41 -23.54
N HIS A 267 -5.37 15.82 -24.41
CA HIS A 267 -5.00 16.37 -25.72
C HIS A 267 -4.21 17.68 -25.58
N ALA A 268 -4.65 18.59 -24.71
CA ALA A 268 -3.94 19.83 -24.43
C ALA A 268 -2.55 19.62 -23.85
N SER A 269 -2.38 18.57 -23.04
CA SER A 269 -1.10 18.22 -22.38
C SER A 269 -0.22 17.28 -23.20
N SER A 270 -0.66 16.81 -24.37
CA SER A 270 0.05 15.81 -25.20
C SER A 270 0.35 14.50 -24.44
N ILE A 271 -0.49 14.12 -23.49
CA ILE A 271 -0.35 12.90 -22.69
C ILE A 271 -1.04 11.74 -23.42
N LYS A 272 -0.31 10.65 -23.62
CA LYS A 272 -0.86 9.41 -24.21
C LYS A 272 -1.61 8.62 -23.15
N LEU A 273 -2.88 8.33 -23.39
CA LEU A 273 -3.66 7.40 -22.58
C LEU A 273 -3.77 6.04 -23.29
N THR A 274 -3.48 4.98 -22.57
CA THR A 274 -3.69 3.59 -23.00
C THR A 274 -4.57 2.87 -21.99
N MET A 275 -5.47 2.01 -22.49
CA MET A 275 -6.43 1.27 -21.66
C MET A 275 -6.49 -0.18 -22.16
N ASN A 276 -6.50 -1.11 -21.22
CA ASN A 276 -6.77 -2.54 -21.45
C ASN A 276 -8.09 -2.96 -20.81
#